data_10efb03f9bb9c9dc75102d72fc04439e
#
_entry.id   10efb03f9bb9c9dc75102d72fc04439e
#
_cell.length_a   1.000
_cell.length_b   1.000
_cell.length_c   1.000
_cell.angle_alpha   90.00
_cell.angle_beta   90.00
_cell.angle_gamma   90.00
#
_symmetry.space_group_name_H-M   'P 1'
#
loop_
_entity.id
_entity.type
_entity.pdbx_description
1 polymer ?
#
loop_
_entity_poly.entity_id
_entity_poly.type
_entity_poly.pdbx_seq_one_letter_code
_entity_poly.pdbx_strand_id
1 'polypeptide(L)'
;MKMQIREADAGPIIGKDTLKLRVALVQLYGRPTKQECIANAVSQIRQAKDRGARLIILPECFNSPYSTAEFGRHAEEIPRGETSQALAKVAADLGVYLVGGTYPEREGTRLYNTCPVFGPKGELLCKYRKLHLFDMDIPGRCTFQESSALTAGDRLATFSIGSLKIGLGICWDKRFPELAACYRQLGCDMMIFPSAFDPYTGPLHWDLLGRARALDNQMFVALVSPARDPTPEYVAYGYSLMCDPWGRVLCRAKEEQELLITDTDLKMCGEIKQQIPILRQKRDDIYELKAMK
;
A
#
# COMPACT_ATOMS: atom_id res chain seq x y z
N MET A 1 27.96 -7.83 -5.37
CA MET A 1 27.62 -6.44 -4.93
C MET A 1 26.48 -6.55 -3.95
N LYS A 2 26.69 -6.27 -2.64
CA LYS A 2 25.67 -6.46 -1.59
C LYS A 2 24.54 -5.44 -1.79
N MET A 3 23.32 -5.95 -1.81
CA MET A 3 22.09 -5.19 -1.94
C MET A 3 21.98 -4.17 -0.79
N GLN A 4 22.05 -2.87 -1.10
CA GLN A 4 21.71 -1.83 -0.11
C GLN A 4 20.18 -1.70 -0.05
N ILE A 5 19.55 -2.52 0.78
CA ILE A 5 18.21 -2.25 1.29
C ILE A 5 18.38 -1.17 2.35
N ARG A 6 17.85 0.02 2.11
CA ARG A 6 17.78 1.04 3.17
C ARG A 6 16.69 0.61 4.15
N GLU A 7 17.10 -0.05 5.22
CA GLU A 7 16.26 -0.23 6.41
C GLU A 7 16.32 1.07 7.22
N ALA A 8 15.18 1.73 7.36
CA ALA A 8 15.02 2.77 8.35
C ALA A 8 14.52 2.12 9.64
N ASP A 9 15.39 1.99 10.62
CA ASP A 9 15.06 1.47 11.94
C ASP A 9 14.41 2.60 12.76
N ALA A 10 13.09 2.65 12.78
CA ALA A 10 12.34 3.55 13.64
C ALA A 10 12.20 2.88 15.01
N GLY A 11 12.88 3.42 16.01
CA GLY A 11 12.93 2.92 17.38
C GLY A 11 11.58 2.59 18.03
N PRO A 12 11.56 1.89 19.18
CA PRO A 12 10.41 1.15 19.69
C PRO A 12 9.32 2.08 20.24
N ILE A 13 8.27 2.28 19.45
CA ILE A 13 6.97 2.79 19.92
C ILE A 13 6.05 1.61 20.31
N ILE A 14 6.40 0.38 19.92
CA ILE A 14 5.76 -0.84 20.41
C ILE A 14 6.66 -1.38 21.52
N GLY A 15 6.13 -1.48 22.75
CA GLY A 15 6.81 -2.18 23.85
C GLY A 15 7.17 -3.62 23.39
N LYS A 16 8.27 -4.16 23.86
CA LYS A 16 8.79 -5.48 23.45
C LYS A 16 7.79 -6.64 23.56
N ASP A 17 6.66 -6.43 24.27
CA ASP A 17 5.62 -7.44 24.51
C ASP A 17 4.31 -7.20 23.77
N THR A 18 4.15 -6.12 22.97
CA THR A 18 2.89 -5.82 22.29
C THR A 18 2.91 -6.44 20.90
N LEU A 19 2.39 -7.66 20.78
CA LEU A 19 2.28 -8.41 19.51
C LEU A 19 1.05 -7.99 18.68
N LYS A 20 0.28 -6.98 19.14
CA LYS A 20 -0.89 -6.46 18.41
C LYS A 20 -0.61 -5.07 17.86
N LEU A 21 -0.92 -4.88 16.58
CA LEU A 21 -0.86 -3.59 15.90
C LEU A 21 -2.27 -3.20 15.45
N ARG A 22 -2.74 -2.01 15.88
CA ARG A 22 -3.99 -1.43 15.37
C ARG A 22 -3.73 -0.68 14.09
N VAL A 23 -4.39 -1.12 13.02
CA VAL A 23 -4.24 -0.63 11.65
C VAL A 23 -5.50 0.07 11.20
N ALA A 24 -5.35 1.20 10.50
CA ALA A 24 -6.44 1.91 9.85
C ALA A 24 -6.26 1.86 8.32
N LEU A 25 -7.33 1.46 7.61
CA LEU A 25 -7.44 1.58 6.18
C LEU A 25 -8.39 2.75 5.88
N VAL A 26 -7.91 3.73 5.15
CA VAL A 26 -8.64 4.97 4.89
C VAL A 26 -9.14 4.98 3.46
N GLN A 27 -10.40 4.65 3.23
CA GLN A 27 -11.06 4.73 1.93
C GLN A 27 -11.62 6.14 1.73
N LEU A 28 -11.08 6.89 0.78
CA LEU A 28 -11.37 8.32 0.57
C LEU A 28 -12.09 8.57 -0.74
N TYR A 29 -13.03 9.53 -0.74
CA TYR A 29 -13.44 10.19 -1.97
C TYR A 29 -12.35 11.13 -2.47
N GLY A 30 -12.16 11.22 -3.78
CA GLY A 30 -11.51 12.34 -4.43
C GLY A 30 -12.22 13.66 -4.11
N ARG A 31 -11.50 14.77 -4.23
CA ARG A 31 -12.04 16.12 -4.05
C ARG A 31 -11.65 16.97 -5.26
N PRO A 32 -12.35 18.08 -5.53
CA PRO A 32 -12.09 18.91 -6.70
C PRO A 32 -10.65 19.45 -6.79
N THR A 33 -10.02 19.72 -5.66
CA THR A 33 -8.66 20.25 -5.62
C THR A 33 -7.72 19.35 -4.81
N LYS A 34 -6.42 19.42 -5.13
CA LYS A 34 -5.37 18.72 -4.38
C LYS A 34 -5.41 19.10 -2.90
N GLN A 35 -5.60 20.38 -2.58
CA GLN A 35 -5.65 20.89 -1.21
C GLN A 35 -6.82 20.28 -0.43
N GLU A 36 -7.98 20.17 -1.06
CA GLU A 36 -9.15 19.53 -0.43
C GLU A 36 -8.95 18.01 -0.25
N CYS A 37 -8.27 17.34 -1.19
CA CYS A 37 -7.87 15.94 -1.04
C CYS A 37 -6.95 15.75 0.17
N ILE A 38 -5.92 16.60 0.29
CA ILE A 38 -4.98 16.57 1.43
C ILE A 38 -5.72 16.86 2.75
N ALA A 39 -6.58 17.86 2.78
CA ALA A 39 -7.36 18.21 3.98
C ALA A 39 -8.29 17.06 4.41
N ASN A 40 -8.98 16.40 3.45
CA ASN A 40 -9.79 15.22 3.71
C ASN A 40 -8.94 14.09 4.29
N ALA A 41 -7.80 13.78 3.68
CA ALA A 41 -6.88 12.74 4.16
C ALA A 41 -6.40 13.04 5.59
N VAL A 42 -5.95 14.26 5.88
CA VAL A 42 -5.50 14.69 7.21
C VAL A 42 -6.62 14.55 8.24
N SER A 43 -7.86 14.90 7.89
CA SER A 43 -9.03 14.73 8.77
C SER A 43 -9.26 13.26 9.12
N GLN A 44 -9.19 12.35 8.13
CA GLN A 44 -9.37 10.92 8.34
C GLN A 44 -8.20 10.29 9.13
N ILE A 45 -6.97 10.76 8.92
CA ILE A 45 -5.80 10.32 9.69
C ILE A 45 -5.98 10.67 11.18
N ARG A 46 -6.48 11.87 11.51
CA ARG A 46 -6.78 12.28 12.88
C ARG A 46 -7.86 11.38 13.51
N GLN A 47 -8.96 11.13 12.79
CA GLN A 47 -10.01 10.22 13.24
C GLN A 47 -9.49 8.79 13.46
N ALA A 48 -8.59 8.30 12.60
CA ALA A 48 -7.95 7.00 12.77
C ALA A 48 -7.12 6.96 14.07
N LYS A 49 -6.33 8.01 14.33
CA LYS A 49 -5.58 8.15 15.59
C LYS A 49 -6.47 8.16 16.82
N ASP A 50 -7.58 8.91 16.76
CA ASP A 50 -8.55 8.99 17.88
C ASP A 50 -9.16 7.62 18.19
N ARG A 51 -9.27 6.73 17.18
CA ARG A 51 -9.67 5.32 17.35
C ARG A 51 -8.49 4.39 17.71
N GLY A 52 -7.31 4.95 18.03
CA GLY A 52 -6.15 4.23 18.52
C GLY A 52 -5.26 3.60 17.43
N ALA A 53 -5.46 3.91 16.16
CA ALA A 53 -4.60 3.41 15.09
C ALA A 53 -3.16 3.91 15.24
N ARG A 54 -2.21 3.02 14.97
CA ARG A 54 -0.77 3.29 14.99
C ARG A 54 -0.13 3.20 13.61
N LEU A 55 -0.70 2.38 12.74
CA LEU A 55 -0.39 2.32 11.32
C LEU A 55 -1.63 2.76 10.56
N ILE A 56 -1.50 3.79 9.72
CA ILE A 56 -2.58 4.36 8.93
C ILE A 56 -2.19 4.28 7.46
N ILE A 57 -3.12 3.88 6.60
CA ILE A 57 -2.84 3.61 5.19
C ILE A 57 -3.84 4.38 4.33
N LEU A 58 -3.33 5.25 3.45
CA LEU A 58 -4.10 5.98 2.45
C LEU A 58 -4.18 5.21 1.12
N PRO A 59 -5.15 5.52 0.23
CA PRO A 59 -5.34 4.82 -1.05
C PRO A 59 -4.42 5.32 -2.17
N GLU A 60 -4.50 4.67 -3.33
CA GLU A 60 -3.77 5.06 -4.55
C GLU A 60 -4.34 6.36 -5.14
N CYS A 61 -3.45 7.23 -5.65
CA CYS A 61 -3.74 8.50 -6.32
C CYS A 61 -4.76 9.38 -5.57
N PHE A 62 -4.64 9.45 -4.22
CA PHE A 62 -5.66 10.09 -3.39
C PHE A 62 -5.74 11.62 -3.56
N ASN A 63 -4.68 12.27 -4.11
CA ASN A 63 -4.57 13.72 -4.25
C ASN A 63 -4.71 14.20 -5.70
N SER A 64 -5.01 13.30 -6.64
CA SER A 64 -5.10 13.61 -8.06
C SER A 64 -6.12 12.74 -8.77
N PRO A 65 -6.69 13.18 -9.91
CA PRO A 65 -7.41 12.29 -10.79
C PRO A 65 -6.54 11.12 -11.26
N TYR A 66 -7.12 9.93 -11.39
CA TYR A 66 -6.46 8.76 -11.97
C TYR A 66 -6.52 8.85 -13.49
N SER A 67 -5.70 9.73 -14.07
CA SER A 67 -5.68 10.04 -15.50
C SER A 67 -4.27 10.33 -15.98
N THR A 68 -3.87 9.70 -17.09
CA THR A 68 -2.56 9.90 -17.71
C THR A 68 -2.34 11.35 -18.16
N ALA A 69 -3.40 12.07 -18.52
CA ALA A 69 -3.35 13.47 -18.88
C ALA A 69 -3.10 14.42 -17.69
N GLU A 70 -3.49 13.98 -16.48
CA GLU A 70 -3.46 14.81 -15.28
C GLU A 70 -2.23 14.55 -14.39
N PHE A 71 -1.59 13.38 -14.48
CA PHE A 71 -0.45 13.04 -13.61
C PHE A 71 0.65 14.11 -13.64
N GLY A 72 0.97 14.65 -14.82
CA GLY A 72 1.99 15.68 -14.93
C GLY A 72 1.70 16.99 -14.20
N ARG A 73 0.42 17.39 -14.12
CA ARG A 73 -0.02 18.62 -13.44
C ARG A 73 0.01 18.46 -11.92
N HIS A 74 -0.27 17.25 -11.43
CA HIS A 74 -0.34 16.96 -10.00
C HIS A 74 0.97 16.45 -9.41
N ALA A 75 1.98 16.16 -10.27
CA ALA A 75 3.25 15.61 -9.84
C ALA A 75 4.07 16.56 -9.00
N GLU A 76 4.65 16.04 -7.93
CA GLU A 76 5.50 16.79 -7.00
C GLU A 76 6.75 16.01 -6.59
N GLU A 77 7.77 16.69 -6.10
CA GLU A 77 8.96 16.03 -5.56
C GLU A 77 8.67 15.40 -4.19
N ILE A 78 9.11 14.18 -3.99
CA ILE A 78 9.03 13.51 -2.69
C ILE A 78 10.43 13.49 -2.04
N PRO A 79 10.58 14.05 -0.82
CA PRO A 79 9.54 14.46 0.15
C PRO A 79 9.24 15.98 0.19
N ARG A 80 9.64 16.75 -0.80
CA ARG A 80 9.61 18.23 -0.71
C ARG A 80 8.27 18.85 -1.07
N GLY A 81 7.43 18.13 -1.81
CA GLY A 81 6.14 18.62 -2.28
C GLY A 81 5.12 18.81 -1.16
N GLU A 82 4.06 19.55 -1.47
CA GLU A 82 2.99 19.96 -0.56
C GLU A 82 2.33 18.76 0.14
N THR A 83 2.00 17.72 -0.64
CA THR A 83 1.38 16.51 -0.10
C THR A 83 2.31 15.80 0.88
N SER A 84 3.58 15.63 0.50
CA SER A 84 4.59 15.01 1.36
C SER A 84 4.75 15.75 2.69
N GLN A 85 4.81 17.09 2.63
CA GLN A 85 4.98 17.92 3.84
C GLN A 85 3.76 17.85 4.75
N ALA A 86 2.55 17.88 4.19
CA ALA A 86 1.32 17.75 4.97
C ALA A 86 1.22 16.38 5.67
N LEU A 87 1.56 15.28 4.93
CA LEU A 87 1.56 13.93 5.47
C LEU A 87 2.65 13.73 6.54
N ALA A 88 3.86 14.22 6.30
CA ALA A 88 4.95 14.18 7.27
C ALA A 88 4.58 14.92 8.56
N LYS A 89 4.01 16.12 8.40
CA LYS A 89 3.56 16.94 9.55
C LYS A 89 2.49 16.21 10.37
N VAL A 90 1.43 15.68 9.76
CA VAL A 90 0.36 15.01 10.51
C VAL A 90 0.85 13.72 11.15
N ALA A 91 1.77 12.98 10.50
CA ALA A 91 2.39 11.80 11.10
C ALA A 91 3.18 12.15 12.37
N ALA A 92 3.96 13.25 12.33
CA ALA A 92 4.70 13.76 13.47
C ALA A 92 3.78 14.28 14.59
N ASP A 93 2.79 15.12 14.26
CA ASP A 93 1.83 15.70 15.21
C ASP A 93 1.09 14.61 16.02
N LEU A 94 0.82 13.47 15.37
CA LEU A 94 0.03 12.38 15.97
C LEU A 94 0.89 11.21 16.48
N GLY A 95 2.18 11.17 16.16
CA GLY A 95 3.08 10.07 16.53
C GLY A 95 2.65 8.73 15.92
N VAL A 96 2.31 8.70 14.63
CA VAL A 96 1.83 7.50 13.91
C VAL A 96 2.73 7.12 12.75
N TYR A 97 2.72 5.84 12.36
CA TYR A 97 3.25 5.41 11.07
C TYR A 97 2.19 5.65 10.00
N LEU A 98 2.58 6.27 8.91
CA LEU A 98 1.68 6.64 7.83
C LEU A 98 2.20 6.13 6.49
N VAL A 99 1.50 5.16 5.91
CA VAL A 99 1.64 4.82 4.49
C VAL A 99 0.82 5.85 3.72
N GLY A 100 1.51 6.75 3.03
CA GLY A 100 0.96 7.98 2.46
C GLY A 100 0.07 7.77 1.22
N GLY A 101 -0.44 6.54 1.02
CA GLY A 101 -1.13 6.21 -0.22
C GLY A 101 -0.18 6.36 -1.41
N THR A 102 -0.72 6.73 -2.56
CA THR A 102 0.17 7.13 -3.66
C THR A 102 -0.26 8.46 -4.28
N TYR A 103 0.71 9.07 -4.95
CA TYR A 103 0.51 10.25 -5.78
C TYR A 103 1.63 10.38 -6.82
N PRO A 104 1.39 11.17 -7.90
CA PRO A 104 2.39 11.37 -8.92
C PRO A 104 3.65 12.05 -8.35
N GLU A 105 4.80 11.38 -8.50
CA GLU A 105 6.12 11.92 -8.16
C GLU A 105 6.80 12.44 -9.42
N ARG A 106 7.46 13.61 -9.31
CA ARG A 106 8.38 14.12 -10.32
C ARG A 106 9.82 13.97 -9.86
N GLU A 107 10.65 13.36 -10.68
CA GLU A 107 12.10 13.34 -10.49
C GLU A 107 12.79 13.69 -11.82
N GLY A 108 13.33 14.87 -11.91
CA GLY A 108 13.80 15.41 -13.18
C GLY A 108 12.68 15.48 -14.22
N THR A 109 12.88 14.81 -15.35
CA THR A 109 11.88 14.71 -16.43
C THR A 109 10.93 13.53 -16.30
N ARG A 110 11.14 12.62 -15.34
CA ARG A 110 10.37 11.39 -15.18
C ARG A 110 9.25 11.58 -14.16
N LEU A 111 8.14 10.90 -14.43
CA LEU A 111 7.00 10.81 -13.55
C LEU A 111 6.83 9.36 -13.05
N TYR A 112 6.41 9.22 -11.80
CA TYR A 112 6.20 7.91 -11.16
C TYR A 112 4.91 7.91 -10.33
N ASN A 113 4.28 6.75 -10.19
CA ASN A 113 3.26 6.52 -9.17
C ASN A 113 3.97 6.05 -7.90
N THR A 114 3.99 6.87 -6.86
CA THR A 114 4.88 6.67 -5.71
C THR A 114 4.14 6.65 -4.39
N CYS A 115 4.47 5.66 -3.56
CA CYS A 115 3.97 5.49 -2.19
C CYS A 115 5.09 5.86 -1.19
N PRO A 116 5.05 7.02 -0.54
CA PRO A 116 5.95 7.33 0.56
C PRO A 116 5.43 6.77 1.88
N VAL A 117 6.34 6.48 2.81
CA VAL A 117 6.02 6.08 4.18
C VAL A 117 6.68 7.05 5.15
N PHE A 118 5.89 7.58 6.06
CA PHE A 118 6.36 8.49 7.10
C PHE A 118 6.32 7.81 8.47
N GLY A 119 7.36 8.03 9.25
CA GLY A 119 7.47 7.59 10.62
C GLY A 119 6.81 8.55 11.61
N PRO A 120 6.75 8.16 12.90
CA PRO A 120 6.07 8.93 13.94
C PRO A 120 6.76 10.25 14.31
N LYS A 121 7.90 10.57 13.72
CA LYS A 121 8.56 11.89 13.82
C LYS A 121 8.43 12.71 12.53
N GLY A 122 7.64 12.23 11.56
CA GLY A 122 7.48 12.85 10.24
C GLY A 122 8.63 12.55 9.27
N GLU A 123 9.58 11.72 9.65
CA GLU A 123 10.69 11.31 8.79
C GLU A 123 10.19 10.41 7.65
N LEU A 124 10.75 10.59 6.45
CA LEU A 124 10.52 9.67 5.33
C LEU A 124 11.30 8.37 5.58
N LEU A 125 10.60 7.30 5.93
CA LEU A 125 11.21 5.98 6.18
C LEU A 125 11.63 5.33 4.87
N CYS A 126 10.76 5.32 3.87
CA CYS A 126 11.04 4.85 2.52
C CYS A 126 10.03 5.42 1.53
N LYS A 127 10.29 5.23 0.24
CA LYS A 127 9.31 5.41 -0.84
C LYS A 127 9.38 4.24 -1.80
N TYR A 128 8.23 3.82 -2.30
CA TYR A 128 8.09 2.76 -3.30
C TYR A 128 7.48 3.34 -4.57
N ARG A 129 8.10 3.11 -5.72
CA ARG A 129 7.59 3.43 -7.04
C ARG A 129 6.96 2.20 -7.66
N LYS A 130 5.76 2.30 -8.19
CA LYS A 130 5.04 1.20 -8.84
C LYS A 130 5.92 0.49 -9.86
N LEU A 131 6.16 -0.81 -9.65
CA LEU A 131 7.02 -1.60 -10.51
C LEU A 131 6.31 -2.02 -11.80
N HIS A 132 5.05 -2.47 -11.66
CA HIS A 132 4.24 -2.91 -12.79
C HIS A 132 3.18 -1.86 -13.08
N LEU A 133 3.33 -1.19 -14.21
CA LEU A 133 2.38 -0.16 -14.63
C LEU A 133 1.09 -0.80 -15.13
N PHE A 134 -0.02 -0.09 -14.91
CA PHE A 134 -1.35 -0.54 -15.29
C PHE A 134 -1.59 -0.28 -16.77
N ASP A 135 -1.21 -1.27 -17.60
CA ASP A 135 -1.54 -1.30 -19.00
C ASP A 135 -2.54 -2.43 -19.23
N MET A 136 -3.78 -2.08 -19.53
CA MET A 136 -4.88 -3.01 -19.73
C MET A 136 -5.71 -2.59 -20.92
N ASP A 137 -6.06 -3.54 -21.76
CA ASP A 137 -7.01 -3.36 -22.84
C ASP A 137 -8.04 -4.48 -22.84
N ILE A 138 -9.25 -4.16 -22.40
CA ILE A 138 -10.41 -5.04 -22.46
C ILE A 138 -11.43 -4.36 -23.36
N PRO A 139 -11.58 -4.79 -24.63
CA PRO A 139 -12.43 -4.14 -25.61
C PRO A 139 -13.87 -3.91 -25.11
N GLY A 140 -14.35 -2.67 -25.21
CA GLY A 140 -15.69 -2.27 -24.76
C GLY A 140 -15.89 -2.23 -23.25
N ARG A 141 -14.81 -2.35 -22.45
CA ARG A 141 -14.88 -2.35 -20.98
C ARG A 141 -13.93 -1.34 -20.33
N CYS A 142 -12.65 -1.56 -20.43
CA CYS A 142 -11.65 -0.71 -19.83
C CYS A 142 -10.34 -0.77 -20.63
N THR A 143 -9.89 0.38 -21.10
CA THR A 143 -8.57 0.53 -21.73
C THR A 143 -7.83 1.60 -20.96
N PHE A 144 -6.64 1.29 -20.44
CA PHE A 144 -5.80 2.23 -19.71
C PHE A 144 -4.33 1.89 -19.99
N GLN A 145 -3.51 2.91 -20.27
CA GLN A 145 -2.08 2.75 -20.53
C GLN A 145 -1.27 3.70 -19.66
N GLU A 146 -1.00 3.26 -18.41
CA GLU A 146 -0.25 4.06 -17.43
C GLU A 146 1.18 4.34 -17.90
N SER A 147 1.77 3.39 -18.66
CA SER A 147 3.12 3.52 -19.24
C SER A 147 3.27 4.64 -20.28
N SER A 148 2.17 5.18 -20.79
CA SER A 148 2.21 6.35 -21.67
C SER A 148 2.62 7.63 -20.97
N ALA A 149 2.45 7.71 -19.63
CA ALA A 149 2.71 8.90 -18.83
C ALA A 149 3.72 8.66 -17.70
N LEU A 150 3.81 7.46 -17.16
CA LEU A 150 4.62 7.14 -15.99
C LEU A 150 5.78 6.22 -16.32
N THR A 151 6.83 6.33 -15.52
CA THR A 151 8.00 5.44 -15.53
C THR A 151 7.84 4.38 -14.44
N ALA A 152 8.16 3.12 -14.75
CA ALA A 152 8.18 2.05 -13.75
C ALA A 152 9.28 2.27 -12.70
N GLY A 153 9.03 1.84 -11.48
CA GLY A 153 10.03 1.74 -10.44
C GLY A 153 11.09 0.68 -10.74
N ASP A 154 12.14 0.63 -9.94
CA ASP A 154 13.30 -0.22 -10.18
C ASP A 154 13.77 -1.03 -8.96
N ARG A 155 13.05 -0.95 -7.83
CA ARG A 155 13.46 -1.61 -6.57
C ARG A 155 12.31 -1.90 -5.63
N LEU A 156 12.50 -2.92 -4.80
CA LEU A 156 11.62 -3.20 -3.67
C LEU A 156 11.82 -2.17 -2.56
N ALA A 157 10.79 -1.97 -1.73
CA ALA A 157 10.87 -1.11 -0.55
C ALA A 157 10.21 -1.77 0.64
N THR A 158 10.89 -1.72 1.80
CA THR A 158 10.38 -2.22 3.07
C THR A 158 10.59 -1.17 4.16
N PHE A 159 9.78 -1.25 5.20
CA PHE A 159 10.00 -0.52 6.46
C PHE A 159 9.61 -1.42 7.64
N SER A 160 9.99 -1.03 8.85
CA SER A 160 9.72 -1.83 10.05
C SER A 160 8.98 -1.04 11.12
N ILE A 161 8.10 -1.72 11.87
CA ILE A 161 7.45 -1.22 13.08
C ILE A 161 7.80 -2.21 14.19
N GLY A 162 8.81 -1.89 15.01
CA GLY A 162 9.40 -2.87 15.92
C GLY A 162 9.94 -4.08 15.15
N SER A 163 9.46 -5.28 15.50
CA SER A 163 9.86 -6.51 14.80
C SER A 163 9.07 -6.81 13.53
N LEU A 164 7.98 -6.09 13.27
CA LEU A 164 7.14 -6.28 12.08
C LEU A 164 7.81 -5.65 10.87
N LYS A 165 8.19 -6.43 9.87
CA LYS A 165 8.68 -5.95 8.57
C LYS A 165 7.54 -5.92 7.56
N ILE A 166 7.41 -4.82 6.84
CA ILE A 166 6.29 -4.52 5.95
C ILE A 166 6.83 -4.25 4.54
N GLY A 167 6.28 -4.94 3.55
CA GLY A 167 6.54 -4.73 2.13
C GLY A 167 5.48 -3.85 1.48
N LEU A 168 5.86 -3.13 0.43
CA LEU A 168 5.00 -2.24 -0.33
C LEU A 168 4.79 -2.73 -1.76
N GLY A 169 3.57 -2.61 -2.25
CA GLY A 169 3.20 -2.71 -3.65
C GLY A 169 2.15 -1.66 -3.98
N ILE A 170 1.89 -1.40 -5.25
CA ILE A 170 0.85 -0.47 -5.69
C ILE A 170 -0.04 -1.18 -6.71
N CYS A 171 -1.33 -1.27 -6.41
CA CYS A 171 -2.41 -1.65 -7.32
C CYS A 171 -2.10 -2.88 -8.20
N TRP A 172 -1.64 -2.63 -9.43
CA TRP A 172 -1.34 -3.66 -10.43
C TRP A 172 -0.29 -4.67 -9.96
N ASP A 173 0.63 -4.24 -9.10
CA ASP A 173 1.68 -5.08 -8.51
C ASP A 173 1.15 -6.34 -7.83
N LYS A 174 -0.06 -6.30 -7.24
CA LYS A 174 -0.64 -7.47 -6.57
C LYS A 174 -1.05 -8.60 -7.51
N ARG A 175 -1.07 -8.35 -8.84
CA ARG A 175 -1.32 -9.40 -9.86
C ARG A 175 -0.12 -10.32 -10.05
N PHE A 176 1.07 -9.89 -9.62
CA PHE A 176 2.34 -10.61 -9.74
C PHE A 176 2.65 -11.35 -8.43
N PRO A 177 2.38 -12.68 -8.34
CA PRO A 177 2.62 -13.45 -7.13
C PRO A 177 4.10 -13.47 -6.75
N GLU A 178 4.99 -13.38 -7.72
CA GLU A 178 6.43 -13.35 -7.54
C GLU A 178 6.88 -12.17 -6.66
N LEU A 179 6.27 -11.00 -6.84
CA LEU A 179 6.58 -9.83 -6.03
C LEU A 179 6.30 -10.07 -4.55
N ALA A 180 5.13 -10.63 -4.22
CA ALA A 180 4.79 -10.95 -2.85
C ALA A 180 5.71 -12.04 -2.26
N ALA A 181 6.10 -13.02 -3.08
CA ALA A 181 7.05 -14.06 -2.68
C ALA A 181 8.45 -13.49 -2.42
N CYS A 182 8.92 -12.50 -3.21
CA CYS A 182 10.16 -11.78 -2.93
C CYS A 182 10.11 -11.06 -1.58
N TYR A 183 9.03 -10.33 -1.27
CA TYR A 183 8.86 -9.70 0.04
C TYR A 183 8.82 -10.71 1.18
N ARG A 184 8.22 -11.87 0.94
CA ARG A 184 8.25 -12.97 1.90
C ARG A 184 9.67 -13.47 2.18
N GLN A 185 10.51 -13.61 1.15
CA GLN A 185 11.92 -13.98 1.29
C GLN A 185 12.72 -12.91 2.06
N LEU A 186 12.35 -11.64 1.91
CA LEU A 186 12.93 -10.52 2.68
C LEU A 186 12.49 -10.50 4.14
N GLY A 187 11.65 -11.43 4.58
CA GLY A 187 11.18 -11.54 5.96
C GLY A 187 9.98 -10.65 6.29
N CYS A 188 9.24 -10.17 5.29
CA CYS A 188 8.02 -9.41 5.55
C CYS A 188 6.92 -10.31 6.12
N ASP A 189 6.19 -9.78 7.09
CA ASP A 189 4.99 -10.40 7.69
C ASP A 189 3.70 -9.64 7.35
N MET A 190 3.84 -8.52 6.61
CA MET A 190 2.71 -7.76 6.07
C MET A 190 3.07 -7.18 4.71
N MET A 191 2.09 -7.14 3.80
CA MET A 191 2.15 -6.34 2.58
C MET A 191 1.01 -5.34 2.52
N ILE A 192 1.30 -4.16 2.00
CA ILE A 192 0.35 -3.06 1.84
C ILE A 192 0.31 -2.67 0.37
N PHE A 193 -0.92 -2.59 -0.17
CA PHE A 193 -1.19 -2.20 -1.54
C PHE A 193 -2.22 -1.06 -1.57
N PRO A 194 -1.81 0.22 -1.57
CA PRO A 194 -2.67 1.28 -2.09
C PRO A 194 -3.07 0.94 -3.52
N SER A 195 -4.36 0.96 -3.83
CA SER A 195 -4.86 0.38 -5.09
C SER A 195 -6.14 1.04 -5.55
N ALA A 196 -6.32 1.17 -6.87
CA ALA A 196 -7.56 1.60 -7.48
C ALA A 196 -7.94 0.60 -8.59
N PHE A 197 -8.83 -0.35 -8.31
CA PHE A 197 -9.38 -1.24 -9.33
C PHE A 197 -10.63 -0.65 -9.95
N ASP A 198 -10.89 -0.98 -11.21
CA ASP A 198 -12.10 -0.64 -11.91
C ASP A 198 -13.29 -1.52 -11.49
N PRO A 199 -14.55 -1.08 -11.74
CA PRO A 199 -15.75 -1.82 -11.34
C PRO A 199 -15.98 -3.13 -12.12
N TYR A 200 -15.25 -3.38 -13.21
CA TYR A 200 -15.34 -4.62 -13.96
C TYR A 200 -14.43 -5.72 -13.38
N THR A 201 -13.15 -5.41 -13.19
CA THR A 201 -12.20 -6.39 -12.63
C THR A 201 -12.25 -6.46 -11.11
N GLY A 202 -12.73 -5.41 -10.44
CA GLY A 202 -12.86 -5.35 -8.99
C GLY A 202 -13.64 -6.54 -8.41
N PRO A 203 -14.91 -6.77 -8.80
CA PRO A 203 -15.73 -7.86 -8.27
C PRO A 203 -15.12 -9.25 -8.49
N LEU A 204 -14.38 -9.43 -9.57
CA LEU A 204 -13.79 -10.71 -9.96
C LEU A 204 -12.46 -11.00 -9.28
N HIS A 205 -11.64 -9.97 -9.06
CA HIS A 205 -10.23 -10.16 -8.73
C HIS A 205 -9.82 -9.58 -7.38
N TRP A 206 -10.51 -8.55 -6.87
CA TRP A 206 -10.05 -7.80 -5.71
C TRP A 206 -9.83 -8.66 -4.47
N ASP A 207 -10.87 -9.33 -4.02
CA ASP A 207 -10.84 -10.22 -2.87
C ASP A 207 -9.91 -11.40 -3.09
N LEU A 208 -10.03 -12.03 -4.26
CA LEU A 208 -9.24 -13.22 -4.61
C LEU A 208 -7.74 -12.92 -4.53
N LEU A 209 -7.29 -11.81 -5.12
CA LEU A 209 -5.88 -11.43 -5.11
C LEU A 209 -5.39 -11.10 -3.69
N GLY A 210 -6.17 -10.34 -2.90
CA GLY A 210 -5.80 -10.03 -1.52
C GLY A 210 -5.64 -11.27 -0.66
N ARG A 211 -6.61 -12.16 -0.70
CA ARG A 211 -6.61 -13.42 0.04
C ARG A 211 -5.52 -14.38 -0.43
N ALA A 212 -5.32 -14.49 -1.75
CA ALA A 212 -4.27 -15.34 -2.30
C ALA A 212 -2.87 -14.85 -1.86
N ARG A 213 -2.58 -13.55 -1.97
CA ARG A 213 -1.28 -13.02 -1.52
C ARG A 213 -1.05 -13.23 -0.03
N ALA A 214 -2.09 -13.13 0.79
CA ALA A 214 -2.01 -13.42 2.22
C ALA A 214 -1.73 -14.91 2.49
N LEU A 215 -2.49 -15.80 1.86
CA LEU A 215 -2.40 -17.25 2.05
C LEU A 215 -1.08 -17.82 1.54
N ASP A 216 -0.71 -17.52 0.27
CA ASP A 216 0.49 -18.06 -0.39
C ASP A 216 1.78 -17.67 0.34
N ASN A 217 1.78 -16.49 0.98
CA ASN A 217 2.96 -15.93 1.62
C ASN A 217 2.88 -15.94 3.15
N GLN A 218 1.78 -16.39 3.72
CA GLN A 218 1.56 -16.48 5.18
C GLN A 218 1.84 -15.14 5.88
N MET A 219 1.28 -14.05 5.33
CA MET A 219 1.45 -12.69 5.81
C MET A 219 0.11 -11.94 5.83
N PHE A 220 0.02 -10.85 6.60
CA PHE A 220 -1.09 -9.92 6.50
C PHE A 220 -1.05 -9.17 5.15
N VAL A 221 -2.22 -8.90 4.57
CA VAL A 221 -2.32 -8.11 3.33
C VAL A 221 -3.40 -7.05 3.48
N ALA A 222 -3.03 -5.78 3.28
CA ALA A 222 -3.94 -4.65 3.24
C ALA A 222 -4.10 -4.15 1.80
N LEU A 223 -5.33 -4.05 1.32
CA LEU A 223 -5.71 -3.41 0.07
C LEU A 223 -6.52 -2.16 0.40
N VAL A 224 -6.03 -0.99 0.01
CA VAL A 224 -6.69 0.29 0.33
C VAL A 224 -7.03 1.02 -0.94
N SER A 225 -8.33 1.19 -1.18
CA SER A 225 -8.92 1.78 -2.39
C SER A 225 -9.43 3.20 -2.12
N PRO A 226 -9.44 4.08 -3.13
CA PRO A 226 -10.35 5.21 -3.13
C PRO A 226 -11.80 4.73 -3.00
N ALA A 227 -12.68 5.54 -2.44
CA ALA A 227 -14.11 5.32 -2.46
C ALA A 227 -14.63 5.36 -3.90
N ARG A 228 -15.72 4.66 -4.19
CA ARG A 228 -16.37 4.69 -5.51
C ARG A 228 -17.08 6.03 -5.70
N ASP A 229 -16.58 6.80 -6.64
CA ASP A 229 -17.20 8.03 -7.11
C ASP A 229 -17.50 7.86 -8.61
N PRO A 230 -18.76 7.94 -9.06
CA PRO A 230 -19.10 7.76 -10.46
C PRO A 230 -18.84 9.01 -11.33
N THR A 231 -18.41 10.12 -10.73
CA THR A 231 -18.25 11.40 -11.45
C THR A 231 -16.95 11.50 -12.26
N PRO A 232 -15.78 10.98 -11.83
CA PRO A 232 -14.56 11.01 -12.62
C PRO A 232 -14.58 9.98 -13.75
N GLU A 233 -13.72 10.20 -14.77
CA GLU A 233 -13.53 9.28 -15.89
C GLU A 233 -13.10 7.88 -15.43
N TYR A 234 -12.22 7.78 -14.44
CA TYR A 234 -11.83 6.52 -13.83
C TYR A 234 -12.57 6.32 -12.50
N VAL A 235 -13.43 5.33 -12.47
CA VAL A 235 -14.22 4.96 -11.28
C VAL A 235 -13.48 3.88 -10.50
N ALA A 236 -13.16 4.13 -9.24
CA ALA A 236 -12.57 3.13 -8.36
C ALA A 236 -13.63 2.14 -7.85
N TYR A 237 -13.22 0.88 -7.64
CA TYR A 237 -14.10 -0.18 -7.13
C TYR A 237 -14.54 0.05 -5.67
N GLY A 238 -13.67 0.61 -4.83
CA GLY A 238 -13.86 0.67 -3.38
C GLY A 238 -13.46 -0.64 -2.70
N TYR A 239 -14.19 -1.03 -1.66
CA TYR A 239 -14.06 -2.31 -0.96
C TYR A 239 -12.67 -2.55 -0.36
N SER A 240 -12.03 -1.52 0.20
CA SER A 240 -10.80 -1.69 0.97
C SER A 240 -10.92 -2.85 1.95
N LEU A 241 -9.87 -3.67 2.09
CA LEU A 241 -9.93 -4.83 2.95
C LEU A 241 -8.58 -5.17 3.56
N MET A 242 -8.60 -5.92 4.65
CA MET A 242 -7.42 -6.53 5.25
C MET A 242 -7.60 -8.04 5.41
N CYS A 243 -6.61 -8.80 4.98
CA CYS A 243 -6.56 -10.26 5.13
C CYS A 243 -5.51 -10.66 6.16
N ASP A 244 -5.80 -11.73 6.90
CA ASP A 244 -4.83 -12.38 7.79
C ASP A 244 -4.03 -13.47 7.04
N PRO A 245 -2.97 -14.03 7.66
CA PRO A 245 -2.14 -15.08 7.06
C PRO A 245 -2.87 -16.37 6.69
N TRP A 246 -4.09 -16.59 7.19
CA TRP A 246 -4.98 -17.72 6.81
C TRP A 246 -5.84 -17.39 5.58
N GLY A 247 -5.71 -16.20 4.99
CA GLY A 247 -6.56 -15.74 3.89
C GLY A 247 -7.97 -15.35 4.31
N ARG A 248 -8.24 -15.15 5.62
CA ARG A 248 -9.52 -14.63 6.09
C ARG A 248 -9.55 -13.12 5.99
N VAL A 249 -10.69 -12.55 5.60
CA VAL A 249 -10.91 -11.11 5.58
C VAL A 249 -11.24 -10.64 7.00
N LEU A 250 -10.38 -9.82 7.59
CA LEU A 250 -10.54 -9.26 8.93
C LEU A 250 -11.52 -8.10 8.97
N CYS A 251 -11.45 -7.23 7.95
CA CYS A 251 -12.38 -6.12 7.75
C CYS A 251 -12.50 -5.80 6.27
N ARG A 252 -13.64 -5.20 5.88
CA ARG A 252 -13.92 -4.79 4.52
C ARG A 252 -14.82 -3.56 4.51
N ALA A 253 -14.48 -2.56 3.71
CA ALA A 253 -15.35 -1.43 3.39
C ALA A 253 -16.40 -1.81 2.34
N LYS A 254 -17.37 -0.92 2.16
CA LYS A 254 -18.27 -0.90 1.02
C LYS A 254 -17.74 0.04 -0.07
N GLU A 255 -18.63 0.67 -0.81
CA GLU A 255 -18.27 1.54 -1.93
C GLU A 255 -17.92 2.95 -1.49
N GLU A 256 -18.54 3.43 -0.42
CA GLU A 256 -18.48 4.81 0.05
C GLU A 256 -17.17 5.10 0.80
N GLN A 257 -16.96 6.36 1.17
CA GLN A 257 -15.87 6.77 2.06
C GLN A 257 -16.05 6.10 3.42
N GLU A 258 -15.03 5.39 3.86
CA GLU A 258 -15.07 4.63 5.10
C GLU A 258 -13.71 4.54 5.78
N LEU A 259 -13.68 4.65 7.09
CA LEU A 259 -12.51 4.42 7.92
C LEU A 259 -12.63 3.07 8.62
N LEU A 260 -11.87 2.09 8.14
CA LEU A 260 -11.78 0.77 8.75
C LEU A 260 -10.70 0.75 9.82
N ILE A 261 -11.01 0.14 10.96
CA ILE A 261 -10.03 -0.13 12.04
C ILE A 261 -10.02 -1.63 12.32
N THR A 262 -8.84 -2.21 12.36
CA THR A 262 -8.66 -3.62 12.72
C THR A 262 -7.39 -3.83 13.54
N ASP A 263 -7.39 -4.83 14.39
CA ASP A 263 -6.21 -5.27 15.15
C ASP A 263 -5.57 -6.47 14.46
N THR A 264 -4.26 -6.41 14.25
CA THR A 264 -3.47 -7.54 13.73
C THR A 264 -2.71 -8.19 14.87
N ASP A 265 -2.89 -9.49 15.05
CA ASP A 265 -2.08 -10.27 15.99
C ASP A 265 -0.85 -10.82 15.25
N LEU A 266 0.30 -10.21 15.50
CA LEU A 266 1.55 -10.54 14.80
C LEU A 266 2.09 -11.95 15.14
N LYS A 267 1.63 -12.57 16.24
CA LYS A 267 1.97 -13.97 16.56
C LYS A 267 1.48 -14.92 15.49
N MET A 268 0.35 -14.62 14.88
CA MET A 268 -0.28 -15.45 13.87
C MET A 268 0.66 -15.79 12.70
N CYS A 269 1.53 -14.84 12.28
CA CYS A 269 2.52 -15.10 11.23
C CYS A 269 3.53 -16.18 11.65
N GLY A 270 3.99 -16.15 12.91
CA GLY A 270 4.89 -17.18 13.44
C GLY A 270 4.22 -18.54 13.58
N GLU A 271 2.99 -18.56 14.07
CA GLU A 271 2.22 -19.78 14.30
C GLU A 271 1.90 -20.52 12.99
N ILE A 272 1.37 -19.82 11.99
CA ILE A 272 1.04 -20.44 10.69
C ILE A 272 2.28 -21.00 9.99
N LYS A 273 3.43 -20.34 10.10
CA LYS A 273 4.70 -20.82 9.52
C LYS A 273 5.20 -22.10 10.16
N GLN A 274 4.86 -22.33 11.43
CA GLN A 274 5.16 -23.60 12.12
C GLN A 274 4.15 -24.68 11.77
N GLN A 275 2.86 -24.35 11.71
CA GLN A 275 1.77 -25.29 11.47
C GLN A 275 1.69 -25.75 10.01
N ILE A 276 1.97 -24.84 9.07
CA ILE A 276 1.97 -25.10 7.63
C ILE A 276 3.30 -24.60 7.05
N PRO A 277 4.39 -25.40 7.16
CA PRO A 277 5.76 -24.92 6.88
C PRO A 277 6.10 -24.91 5.37
N ILE A 278 5.25 -24.33 4.52
CA ILE A 278 5.39 -24.35 3.05
C ILE A 278 6.73 -23.79 2.57
N LEU A 279 7.30 -22.79 3.26
CA LEU A 279 8.59 -22.22 2.87
C LEU A 279 9.77 -23.18 3.11
N ARG A 280 9.66 -24.07 4.13
CA ARG A 280 10.67 -25.11 4.38
C ARG A 280 10.51 -26.32 3.46
N GLN A 281 9.35 -26.46 2.84
CA GLN A 281 9.00 -27.54 1.91
C GLN A 281 9.20 -27.14 0.45
N LYS A 282 9.67 -25.92 0.21
CA LYS A 282 10.04 -25.48 -1.14
C LYS A 282 11.08 -26.38 -1.76
N ARG A 283 10.90 -26.65 -3.03
CA ARG A 283 11.82 -27.47 -3.84
C ARG A 283 12.80 -26.56 -4.57
N ASP A 284 13.71 -25.92 -3.79
CA ASP A 284 14.75 -25.02 -4.34
C ASP A 284 15.76 -25.75 -5.24
N ASP A 285 15.70 -27.09 -5.24
CA ASP A 285 16.40 -27.99 -6.17
C ASP A 285 15.71 -28.06 -7.56
N ILE A 286 14.46 -27.64 -7.69
CA ILE A 286 13.68 -27.67 -8.94
C ILE A 286 13.45 -26.27 -9.52
N TYR A 287 13.20 -25.28 -8.67
CA TYR A 287 12.92 -23.90 -9.08
C TYR A 287 13.39 -22.89 -8.03
N GLU A 288 13.85 -21.76 -8.49
CA GLU A 288 14.27 -20.64 -7.63
C GLU A 288 13.54 -19.35 -8.04
N LEU A 289 13.13 -18.57 -7.05
CA LEU A 289 12.72 -17.17 -7.24
C LEU A 289 13.71 -16.28 -6.50
N LYS A 290 14.24 -15.26 -7.18
CA LYS A 290 15.25 -14.38 -6.63
C LYS A 290 14.96 -12.92 -6.93
N ALA A 291 14.91 -12.08 -5.89
CA ALA A 291 14.90 -10.64 -6.09
C ALA A 291 16.29 -10.17 -6.57
N MET A 292 16.32 -9.39 -7.67
CA MET A 292 17.57 -8.93 -8.29
C MET A 292 18.00 -7.54 -7.79
N LYS A 293 17.04 -6.72 -7.26
CA LYS A 293 17.28 -5.36 -6.74
C LYS A 293 16.40 -5.04 -5.52
#